data_92e08a8807fa12d574d57461a93acc34
#
_entry.id   92e08a8807fa12d574d57461a93acc34
#
_cell.length_a   1.000
_cell.length_b   1.000
_cell.length_c   1.000
_cell.angle_alpha   90.00
_cell.angle_beta   90.00
_cell.angle_gamma   90.00
#
_symmetry.space_group_name_H-M   'P 1'
#
loop_
_entity.id
_entity.type
_entity.pdbx_description
1 polymer ?
#
loop_
_entity_poly.entity_id
_entity_poly.type
_entity_poly.pdbx_seq_one_letter_code
_entity_poly.pdbx_strand_id
1 'polypeptide(L)'
;MIKTLQTILRQDRERFIIPKEVQEIIPVNRIWSDGIFKSGNVYTKTFKFSDINYAMLSKEDTQTLFLKYCDLINSFECGSTYKLTIALSRYNQKALNESIIMPMCNDDMDRFRKESNARFMDEAIGAGNFRHLRYLTVSVRKGNIADALSLIHIS
;
A
#
# COMPACT_ATOMS: atom_id res chain seq x y z
N MET A 1 -30.94 27.66 24.38
CA MET A 1 -30.60 28.19 23.07
C MET A 1 -29.35 29.09 23.06
N ILE A 2 -29.20 30.07 23.98
CA ILE A 2 -28.03 30.98 24.03
C ILE A 2 -26.71 30.26 24.35
N LYS A 3 -26.68 29.25 25.23
CA LYS A 3 -25.49 28.49 25.58
C LYS A 3 -24.92 27.67 24.41
N THR A 4 -25.80 27.17 23.52
CA THR A 4 -25.42 26.40 22.34
C THR A 4 -24.75 27.29 21.29
N LEU A 5 -25.25 28.49 21.08
CA LEU A 5 -24.66 29.49 20.19
C LEU A 5 -23.29 29.96 20.69
N GLN A 6 -23.10 30.15 21.99
CA GLN A 6 -21.80 30.49 22.56
C GLN A 6 -20.75 29.36 22.43
N THR A 7 -21.21 28.11 22.48
CA THR A 7 -20.31 26.95 22.26
C THR A 7 -19.88 26.85 20.79
N ILE A 8 -20.79 27.07 19.85
CA ILE A 8 -20.50 27.09 18.39
C ILE A 8 -19.56 28.26 18.07
N LEU A 9 -19.82 29.46 18.59
CA LEU A 9 -18.97 30.62 18.37
C LEU A 9 -17.56 30.49 19.04
N ARG A 10 -17.42 29.65 20.07
CA ARG A 10 -16.12 29.32 20.65
C ARG A 10 -15.33 28.29 19.79
N GLN A 11 -16.01 27.38 19.12
CA GLN A 11 -15.40 26.42 18.20
C GLN A 11 -14.85 27.08 16.92
N ASP A 12 -15.50 28.16 16.47
CA ASP A 12 -15.06 28.94 15.30
C ASP A 12 -13.85 29.86 15.60
N ARG A 13 -13.37 29.88 16.84
CA ARG A 13 -12.13 30.57 17.21
C ARG A 13 -10.90 29.66 17.25
N GLU A 14 -10.83 28.65 16.43
CA GLU A 14 -9.55 28.04 16.12
C GLU A 14 -8.67 29.13 15.50
N ARG A 15 -7.69 29.59 16.27
CA ARG A 15 -6.70 30.54 15.79
C ARG A 15 -6.05 29.90 14.58
N PHE A 16 -6.31 30.44 13.41
CA PHE A 16 -5.58 30.08 12.20
C PHE A 16 -4.13 30.46 12.43
N ILE A 17 -3.32 29.46 12.83
CA ILE A 17 -1.88 29.62 13.02
C ILE A 17 -1.27 29.53 11.64
N ILE A 18 -0.76 30.63 11.12
CA ILE A 18 -0.01 30.64 9.87
C ILE A 18 1.32 29.92 10.16
N PRO A 19 1.58 28.76 9.57
CA PRO A 19 2.84 28.04 9.79
C PRO A 19 3.99 28.88 9.25
N LYS A 20 5.04 29.03 10.05
CA LYS A 20 6.22 29.82 9.69
C LYS A 20 7.24 29.01 8.90
N GLU A 21 7.24 27.69 9.09
CA GLU A 21 8.18 26.77 8.47
C GLU A 21 7.44 25.62 7.79
N VAL A 22 8.03 25.06 6.73
CA VAL A 22 7.49 23.91 6.01
C VAL A 22 7.29 22.70 6.94
N GLN A 23 8.13 22.54 7.95
CA GLN A 23 8.06 21.46 8.93
C GLN A 23 6.80 21.53 9.80
N GLU A 24 6.24 22.70 10.02
CA GLU A 24 4.98 22.90 10.75
C GLU A 24 3.75 22.47 9.92
N ILE A 25 3.89 22.46 8.59
CA ILE A 25 2.83 22.05 7.65
C ILE A 25 2.82 20.53 7.48
N ILE A 26 3.99 19.88 7.53
CA ILE A 26 4.12 18.45 7.34
C ILE A 26 3.71 17.72 8.63
N PRO A 27 2.62 16.93 8.63
CA PRO A 27 2.10 16.30 9.85
C PRO A 27 2.96 15.12 10.33
N VAL A 28 4.13 14.86 9.72
CA VAL A 28 5.02 13.76 10.09
C VAL A 28 6.08 14.27 11.05
N ASN A 29 6.02 13.80 12.31
CA ASN A 29 6.96 14.20 13.35
C ASN A 29 8.25 13.36 13.36
N ARG A 30 8.17 12.09 12.96
CA ARG A 30 9.29 11.16 12.95
C ARG A 30 9.08 10.02 11.96
N ILE A 31 10.18 9.55 11.37
CA ILE A 31 10.25 8.36 10.52
C ILE A 31 11.35 7.46 11.07
N TRP A 32 11.06 6.17 11.23
CA TRP A 32 12.03 5.15 11.65
C TRP A 32 12.55 4.36 10.45
N SER A 33 13.69 3.73 10.60
CA SER A 33 14.35 2.93 9.55
C SER A 33 13.52 1.73 9.07
N ASP A 34 12.62 1.23 9.90
CA ASP A 34 11.70 0.12 9.59
C ASP A 34 10.42 0.58 8.87
N GLY A 35 10.35 1.85 8.47
CA GLY A 35 9.24 2.41 7.69
C GLY A 35 8.02 2.81 8.51
N ILE A 36 8.17 2.99 9.82
CA ILE A 36 7.12 3.54 10.67
C ILE A 36 7.15 5.06 10.63
N PHE A 37 5.97 5.66 10.48
CA PHE A 37 5.75 7.11 10.51
C PHE A 37 5.00 7.48 11.79
N LYS A 38 5.39 8.57 12.43
CA LYS A 38 4.67 9.17 13.54
C LYS A 38 4.10 10.52 13.15
N SER A 39 2.80 10.69 13.40
CA SER A 39 2.07 11.95 13.25
C SER A 39 1.27 12.21 14.52
N GLY A 40 1.73 13.15 15.36
CA GLY A 40 1.16 13.32 16.70
C GLY A 40 1.25 12.02 17.52
N ASN A 41 0.10 11.47 17.92
CA ASN A 41 -0.03 10.20 18.64
C ASN A 41 -0.37 9.01 17.74
N VAL A 42 -0.35 9.19 16.43
CA VAL A 42 -0.66 8.15 15.45
C VAL A 42 0.63 7.59 14.89
N TYR A 43 0.77 6.28 14.95
CA TYR A 43 1.85 5.52 14.33
C TYR A 43 1.29 4.76 13.13
N THR A 44 1.96 4.86 11.99
CA THR A 44 1.50 4.30 10.73
C THR A 44 2.60 3.52 10.04
N LYS A 45 2.28 2.35 9.53
CA LYS A 45 3.17 1.55 8.68
C LYS A 45 2.42 1.07 7.45
N THR A 46 3.11 1.07 6.31
CA THR A 46 2.56 0.61 5.04
C THR A 46 3.29 -0.63 4.56
N PHE A 47 2.53 -1.66 4.26
CA PHE A 47 3.02 -2.92 3.71
C PHE A 47 2.63 -3.02 2.24
N LYS A 48 3.57 -3.41 1.39
CA LYS A 48 3.29 -3.77 0.01
C LYS A 48 3.04 -5.27 -0.06
N PHE A 49 1.99 -5.69 -0.73
CA PHE A 49 1.69 -7.11 -0.89
C PHE A 49 1.41 -7.47 -2.35
N SER A 50 1.62 -8.75 -2.68
CA SER A 50 1.37 -9.31 -4.00
C SER A 50 -0.09 -9.76 -4.13
N ASP A 51 -0.53 -9.93 -5.37
CA ASP A 51 -1.82 -10.54 -5.68
C ASP A 51 -1.75 -12.05 -5.53
N ILE A 52 -2.92 -12.63 -5.31
CA ILE A 52 -3.13 -14.07 -5.29
C ILE A 52 -4.07 -14.41 -6.45
N ASN A 53 -3.65 -15.34 -7.31
CA ASN A 53 -4.47 -15.77 -8.42
C ASN A 53 -5.55 -16.76 -7.94
N TYR A 54 -6.72 -16.23 -7.59
CA TYR A 54 -7.86 -17.02 -7.13
C TYR A 54 -8.36 -18.06 -8.16
N ALA A 55 -8.19 -17.80 -9.45
CA ALA A 55 -8.67 -18.69 -10.51
C ALA A 55 -7.92 -20.03 -10.55
N MET A 56 -6.72 -20.08 -9.96
CA MET A 56 -5.87 -21.26 -9.92
C MET A 56 -5.93 -22.02 -8.58
N LEU A 57 -6.64 -21.49 -7.58
CA LEU A 57 -6.71 -22.08 -6.25
C LEU A 57 -7.76 -23.22 -6.20
N SER A 58 -7.43 -24.27 -5.45
CA SER A 58 -8.41 -25.28 -5.04
C SER A 58 -9.48 -24.68 -4.14
N LYS A 59 -10.61 -25.35 -3.97
CA LYS A 59 -11.65 -24.91 -3.04
C LYS A 59 -11.16 -24.87 -1.60
N GLU A 60 -10.31 -25.82 -1.20
CA GLU A 60 -9.72 -25.91 0.14
C GLU A 60 -8.70 -24.78 0.39
N ASP A 61 -7.86 -24.48 -0.61
CA ASP A 61 -6.92 -23.35 -0.53
C ASP A 61 -7.64 -22.01 -0.43
N THR A 62 -8.74 -21.84 -1.17
CA THR A 62 -9.57 -20.63 -1.11
C THR A 62 -10.17 -20.45 0.29
N GLN A 63 -10.68 -21.53 0.90
CA GLN A 63 -11.18 -21.48 2.28
C GLN A 63 -10.08 -21.15 3.29
N THR A 64 -8.93 -21.78 3.15
CA THR A 64 -7.76 -21.52 4.01
C THR A 64 -7.31 -20.07 3.90
N LEU A 65 -7.26 -19.53 2.70
CA LEU A 65 -6.90 -18.15 2.46
C LEU A 65 -7.91 -17.18 3.09
N PHE A 66 -9.21 -17.49 2.98
CA PHE A 66 -10.25 -16.68 3.60
C PHE A 66 -10.13 -16.69 5.13
N LEU A 67 -9.85 -17.84 5.75
CA LEU A 67 -9.63 -17.90 7.19
C LEU A 67 -8.41 -17.09 7.61
N LYS A 68 -7.29 -17.18 6.89
CA LYS A 68 -6.10 -16.33 7.16
C LYS A 68 -6.40 -14.84 7.01
N TYR A 69 -7.24 -14.45 6.07
CA TYR A 69 -7.70 -13.08 5.94
C TYR A 69 -8.53 -12.63 7.15
N CYS A 70 -9.45 -13.48 7.62
CA CYS A 70 -10.21 -13.21 8.84
C CYS A 70 -9.31 -13.07 10.07
N ASP A 71 -8.31 -13.94 10.21
CA ASP A 71 -7.33 -13.88 11.30
C ASP A 71 -6.53 -12.58 11.26
N LEU A 72 -6.10 -12.15 10.07
CA LEU A 72 -5.43 -10.87 9.89
C LEU A 72 -6.30 -9.70 10.36
N ILE A 73 -7.57 -9.66 9.95
CA ILE A 73 -8.49 -8.59 10.36
C ILE A 73 -8.74 -8.63 11.87
N ASN A 74 -8.91 -9.81 12.45
CA ASN A 74 -9.15 -9.99 13.88
C ASN A 74 -7.90 -9.70 14.73
N SER A 75 -6.70 -9.76 14.15
CA SER A 75 -5.45 -9.41 14.85
C SER A 75 -5.31 -7.91 15.12
N PHE A 76 -6.08 -7.08 14.43
CA PHE A 76 -6.06 -5.64 14.67
C PHE A 76 -6.84 -5.28 15.94
N GLU A 77 -6.19 -4.51 16.82
CA GLU A 77 -6.81 -4.01 18.03
C GLU A 77 -7.95 -3.03 17.73
N CYS A 78 -8.94 -3.00 18.61
CA CYS A 78 -10.01 -2.02 18.57
C CYS A 78 -9.45 -0.58 18.59
N GLY A 79 -9.90 0.26 17.65
CA GLY A 79 -9.37 1.62 17.46
C GLY A 79 -8.21 1.74 16.47
N SER A 80 -7.73 0.63 15.91
CA SER A 80 -6.82 0.66 14.76
C SER A 80 -7.57 1.03 13.49
N THR A 81 -6.88 1.74 12.60
CA THR A 81 -7.37 2.06 11.25
C THR A 81 -6.51 1.34 10.24
N TYR A 82 -7.14 0.62 9.32
CA TYR A 82 -6.46 0.01 8.19
C TYR A 82 -7.02 0.53 6.87
N LYS A 83 -6.13 0.79 5.92
CA LYS A 83 -6.44 1.33 4.61
C LYS A 83 -5.83 0.43 3.54
N LEU A 84 -6.67 -0.11 2.68
CA LEU A 84 -6.23 -0.79 1.46
C LEU A 84 -6.10 0.25 0.34
N THR A 85 -4.93 0.32 -0.29
CA THR A 85 -4.66 1.22 -1.42
C THR A 85 -4.27 0.37 -2.62
N ILE A 86 -4.98 0.55 -3.72
CA ILE A 86 -4.66 -0.02 -5.02
C ILE A 86 -4.24 1.14 -5.92
N ALA A 87 -2.97 1.14 -6.33
CA ALA A 87 -2.41 2.16 -7.19
C ALA A 87 -2.07 1.56 -8.56
N LEU A 88 -2.43 2.27 -9.60
CA LEU A 88 -2.02 1.95 -10.97
C LEU A 88 -0.66 2.60 -11.23
N SER A 89 0.32 1.80 -11.60
CA SER A 89 1.65 2.26 -12.00
C SER A 89 1.96 1.78 -13.41
N ARG A 90 2.47 2.67 -14.23
CA ARG A 90 2.96 2.25 -15.55
C ARG A 90 4.18 1.34 -15.38
N TYR A 91 4.26 0.30 -16.20
CA TYR A 91 5.49 -0.48 -16.30
C TYR A 91 6.63 0.38 -16.86
N ASN A 92 7.81 0.25 -16.26
CA ASN A 92 9.02 0.74 -16.91
C ASN A 92 9.32 -0.20 -18.07
N GLN A 93 9.35 0.33 -19.30
CA GLN A 93 9.52 -0.45 -20.52
C GLN A 93 10.85 -1.23 -20.54
N LYS A 94 11.90 -0.69 -19.92
CA LYS A 94 13.17 -1.41 -19.75
C LYS A 94 13.02 -2.65 -18.85
N ALA A 95 12.40 -2.48 -17.69
CA ALA A 95 12.19 -3.58 -16.75
C ALA A 95 11.24 -4.65 -17.32
N LEU A 96 10.26 -4.26 -18.14
CA LEU A 96 9.39 -5.18 -18.85
C LEU A 96 10.18 -6.00 -19.88
N ASN A 97 11.00 -5.35 -20.68
CA ASN A 97 11.84 -6.00 -21.68
C ASN A 97 12.81 -6.99 -21.03
N GLU A 98 13.45 -6.61 -19.93
CA GLU A 98 14.39 -7.48 -19.19
C GLU A 98 13.72 -8.70 -18.55
N SER A 99 12.43 -8.60 -18.17
CA SER A 99 11.71 -9.66 -17.47
C SER A 99 10.92 -10.61 -18.36
N ILE A 100 10.51 -10.19 -19.55
CA ILE A 100 9.59 -10.94 -20.42
C ILE A 100 10.28 -11.40 -21.71
N ILE A 101 11.23 -10.63 -22.23
CA ILE A 101 11.88 -10.96 -23.50
C ILE A 101 12.88 -12.11 -23.31
N MET A 102 12.66 -13.16 -24.07
CA MET A 102 13.60 -14.27 -24.14
C MET A 102 14.90 -13.82 -24.82
N PRO A 103 16.06 -14.06 -24.20
CA PRO A 103 17.36 -13.72 -24.82
C PRO A 103 17.60 -14.53 -26.08
N MET A 104 18.25 -13.92 -27.08
CA MET A 104 18.71 -14.62 -28.27
C MET A 104 19.97 -15.41 -27.96
N CYS A 105 20.02 -16.68 -28.42
CA CYS A 105 21.13 -17.60 -28.13
C CYS A 105 21.99 -17.92 -29.38
N ASN A 106 21.67 -17.33 -30.53
CA ASN A 106 22.28 -17.60 -31.86
C ASN A 106 22.14 -19.07 -32.30
N ASP A 107 20.94 -19.64 -32.07
CA ASP A 107 20.56 -20.98 -32.46
C ASP A 107 19.34 -20.96 -33.41
N ASP A 108 18.99 -22.14 -33.97
CA ASP A 108 17.87 -22.31 -34.91
C ASP A 108 16.50 -21.93 -34.27
N MET A 109 16.44 -21.83 -32.94
CA MET A 109 15.24 -21.48 -32.18
C MET A 109 15.03 -19.96 -32.08
N ASP A 110 15.99 -19.15 -32.48
CA ASP A 110 15.89 -17.67 -32.38
C ASP A 110 14.74 -17.10 -33.21
N ARG A 111 14.36 -17.78 -34.27
CA ARG A 111 13.18 -17.42 -35.06
C ARG A 111 11.91 -17.49 -34.21
N PHE A 112 11.74 -18.54 -33.43
CA PHE A 112 10.60 -18.76 -32.57
C PHE A 112 10.61 -17.80 -31.37
N ARG A 113 11.80 -17.54 -30.78
CA ARG A 113 11.98 -16.55 -29.72
C ARG A 113 11.57 -15.15 -30.19
N LYS A 114 11.98 -14.79 -31.42
CA LYS A 114 11.63 -13.50 -32.03
C LYS A 114 10.11 -13.33 -32.19
N GLU A 115 9.45 -14.36 -32.71
CA GLU A 115 7.99 -14.35 -32.90
C GLU A 115 7.25 -14.30 -31.56
N SER A 116 7.68 -15.09 -30.57
CA SER A 116 7.14 -15.11 -29.23
C SER A 116 7.33 -13.76 -28.53
N ASN A 117 8.52 -13.18 -28.59
CA ASN A 117 8.81 -11.86 -28.03
C ASN A 117 7.95 -10.76 -28.66
N ALA A 118 7.70 -10.81 -29.96
CA ALA A 118 6.82 -9.85 -30.64
C ALA A 118 5.38 -9.95 -30.14
N ARG A 119 4.84 -11.15 -29.97
CA ARG A 119 3.49 -11.37 -29.42
C ARG A 119 3.39 -10.86 -27.97
N PHE A 120 4.36 -11.17 -27.12
CA PHE A 120 4.38 -10.68 -25.74
C PHE A 120 4.42 -9.15 -25.67
N MET A 121 5.17 -8.52 -26.55
CA MET A 121 5.22 -7.06 -26.63
C MET A 121 3.90 -6.45 -27.07
N ASP A 122 3.24 -7.05 -28.08
CA ASP A 122 1.95 -6.58 -28.56
C ASP A 122 0.86 -6.72 -27.48
N GLU A 123 0.82 -7.85 -26.76
CA GLU A 123 -0.08 -8.05 -25.64
C GLU A 123 0.18 -7.09 -24.49
N ALA A 124 1.45 -6.86 -24.13
CA ALA A 124 1.83 -5.94 -23.08
C ALA A 124 1.45 -4.48 -23.42
N ILE A 125 1.56 -4.07 -24.68
CA ILE A 125 1.15 -2.76 -25.17
C ILE A 125 -0.39 -2.67 -25.18
N GLY A 126 -1.08 -3.71 -25.66
CA GLY A 126 -2.54 -3.78 -25.72
C GLY A 126 -3.22 -3.76 -24.34
N ALA A 127 -2.58 -4.35 -23.31
CA ALA A 127 -3.05 -4.32 -21.92
C ALA A 127 -2.81 -3.00 -21.19
N GLY A 128 -2.33 -1.97 -21.87
CA GLY A 128 -2.16 -0.61 -21.33
C GLY A 128 -0.95 -0.38 -20.44
N ASN A 129 0.01 -1.31 -20.38
CA ASN A 129 1.27 -1.18 -19.62
C ASN A 129 1.13 -0.76 -18.14
N PHE A 130 0.03 -1.17 -17.49
CA PHE A 130 -0.20 -0.86 -16.08
C PHE A 130 -0.04 -2.10 -15.21
N ARG A 131 0.54 -1.90 -14.03
CA ARG A 131 0.54 -2.86 -12.94
C ARG A 131 -0.23 -2.32 -11.76
N HIS A 132 -0.94 -3.20 -11.07
CA HIS A 132 -1.57 -2.88 -9.80
C HIS A 132 -0.56 -3.03 -8.66
N LEU A 133 -0.31 -1.94 -7.96
CA LEU A 133 0.44 -1.94 -6.71
C LEU A 133 -0.57 -1.95 -5.58
N ARG A 134 -0.42 -2.89 -4.65
CA ARG A 134 -1.33 -3.04 -3.51
C ARG A 134 -0.57 -2.76 -2.22
N TYR A 135 -1.15 -1.91 -1.42
CA TYR A 135 -0.60 -1.51 -0.13
C TYR A 135 -1.65 -1.64 0.96
N LEU A 136 -1.25 -2.20 2.09
CA LEU A 136 -2.01 -2.18 3.32
C LEU A 136 -1.34 -1.21 4.28
N THR A 137 -2.03 -0.15 4.65
CA THR A 137 -1.57 0.82 5.64
C THR A 137 -2.31 0.59 6.94
N VAL A 138 -1.57 0.36 8.00
CA VAL A 138 -2.09 0.19 9.37
C VAL A 138 -1.70 1.40 10.19
N SER A 139 -2.67 2.01 10.86
CA SER A 139 -2.48 3.17 11.74
C SER A 139 -3.05 2.89 13.11
N VAL A 140 -2.25 3.10 14.14
CA VAL A 140 -2.65 2.90 15.54
C VAL A 140 -2.39 4.17 16.34
N ARG A 141 -3.27 4.46 17.29
CA ARG A 141 -3.13 5.61 18.18
C ARG A 141 -2.63 5.13 19.55
N LYS A 142 -1.37 5.43 19.86
CA LYS A 142 -0.72 5.04 21.14
C LYS A 142 0.09 6.20 21.71
N GLY A 143 0.32 6.15 23.03
CA GLY A 143 1.12 7.15 23.72
C GLY A 143 2.62 7.00 23.50
N ASN A 144 3.10 5.77 23.30
CA ASN A 144 4.50 5.44 23.06
C ASN A 144 4.70 4.49 21.87
N ILE A 145 5.94 4.37 21.42
CA ILE A 145 6.29 3.54 20.27
C ILE A 145 6.27 2.04 20.61
N ALA A 146 6.61 1.64 21.82
CA ALA A 146 6.68 0.23 22.21
C ALA A 146 5.32 -0.44 22.09
N ASP A 147 4.26 0.23 22.59
CA ASP A 147 2.88 -0.25 22.48
C ASP A 147 2.38 -0.24 21.02
N ALA A 148 2.84 0.71 20.21
CA ALA A 148 2.49 0.76 18.80
C ALA A 148 3.16 -0.36 18.00
N LEU A 149 4.42 -0.69 18.30
CA LEU A 149 5.19 -1.74 17.61
C LEU A 149 4.58 -3.12 17.79
N SER A 150 4.09 -3.43 18.98
CA SER A 150 3.46 -4.73 19.27
C SER A 150 2.22 -5.01 18.38
N LEU A 151 1.59 -3.95 17.88
CA LEU A 151 0.40 -4.02 17.03
C LEU A 151 0.69 -3.87 15.53
N ILE A 152 1.76 -3.16 15.19
CA ILE A 152 2.15 -2.87 13.80
C ILE A 152 3.02 -4.00 13.24
N HIS A 153 3.77 -4.71 14.08
CA HIS A 153 4.48 -5.93 13.68
C HIS A 153 3.49 -7.08 13.56
N ILE A 154 2.94 -7.22 12.37
CA ILE A 154 2.20 -8.42 11.95
C ILE A 154 3.26 -9.50 11.74
N SER A 155 3.37 -10.43 12.68
CA SER A 155 4.24 -11.61 12.61
C SER A 155 3.71 -12.60 11.59
#